data_f1f29ffd52344aa22394b23504b91313
#
_entry.id   f1f29ffd52344aa22394b23504b91313
#
_cell.length_a   1.000
_cell.length_b   1.000
_cell.length_c   1.000
_cell.angle_alpha   90.00
_cell.angle_beta   90.00
_cell.angle_gamma   90.00
#
_symmetry.space_group_name_H-M   'P 1'
#
loop_
_entity.id
_entity.type
_entity.pdbx_description
1 polymer ?
#
loop_
_entity_poly.entity_id
_entity_poly.type
_entity_poly.pdbx_seq_one_letter_code
_entity_poly.pdbx_strand_id
1 'polypeptide(L)'
;MTDNLRLSRRGFALGAAALGLVPLRAWGEQAKPGKVYLDYTQKELDDAYDQRVWAKNAADVIKRYGTSSAAVRAKYKFDIRAYGAGEDEKLDIFSPVPRADGRGLPIHVFIHGGAWRGGRKEMYSFPAPTFIENGAIYVAIGFSSIPKVRLPDMAHQVRSAIAWTYKNAKSFGGDPERIFLSGHSSGGHLCGVALVTDWSKYGVPATVLKGGLSVSGMYELDPVMLSARSSYVKISAEEKAALSAQRHLDRISCPVTLAYGSGESPEFKRQSRDMAAAMKAKGKPSALIEVNGVNHFEIIETLGKPDGALGKEALRQMGLVA
;
A
#
# COMPACT_ATOMS: atom_id res chain seq x y z
N MET A 1 -64.96 -46.94 10.57
CA MET A 1 -64.83 -46.31 9.26
C MET A 1 -63.56 -45.49 9.31
N THR A 2 -62.56 -46.03 8.70
CA THR A 2 -61.18 -45.58 8.72
C THR A 2 -60.89 -44.82 7.42
N ASP A 3 -60.55 -43.61 7.48
CA ASP A 3 -60.02 -42.87 6.31
C ASP A 3 -58.55 -42.50 6.47
N ASN A 4 -57.77 -43.08 5.55
CA ASN A 4 -56.33 -42.92 5.46
C ASN A 4 -56.00 -41.68 4.64
N LEU A 5 -55.36 -40.69 5.25
CA LEU A 5 -54.72 -39.55 4.55
C LEU A 5 -53.26 -39.87 4.30
N ARG A 6 -52.92 -40.12 3.02
CA ARG A 6 -51.54 -40.22 2.51
C ARG A 6 -50.92 -38.83 2.38
N LEU A 7 -49.87 -38.53 3.14
CA LEU A 7 -49.01 -37.37 2.96
C LEU A 7 -47.94 -37.67 1.92
N SER A 8 -48.00 -36.91 0.83
CA SER A 8 -47.03 -36.89 -0.26
C SER A 8 -45.70 -36.26 0.21
N ARG A 9 -44.58 -37.00 0.14
CA ARG A 9 -43.24 -36.52 0.33
C ARG A 9 -42.76 -35.76 -0.94
N ARG A 10 -42.80 -34.43 -0.94
CA ARG A 10 -42.07 -33.62 -1.91
C ARG A 10 -40.63 -33.51 -1.44
N GLY A 11 -39.72 -34.09 -2.23
CA GLY A 11 -38.28 -33.98 -2.00
C GLY A 11 -37.78 -32.55 -2.24
N PHE A 12 -37.16 -31.99 -1.22
CA PHE A 12 -36.35 -30.80 -1.36
C PHE A 12 -34.96 -31.21 -1.93
N ALA A 13 -34.71 -30.87 -3.19
CA ALA A 13 -33.38 -30.96 -3.76
C ALA A 13 -32.56 -29.78 -3.22
N LEU A 14 -31.65 -30.06 -2.29
CA LEU A 14 -30.58 -29.11 -1.88
C LEU A 14 -29.59 -29.02 -3.04
N GLY A 15 -29.65 -27.92 -3.78
CA GLY A 15 -28.62 -27.55 -4.71
C GLY A 15 -27.35 -27.18 -3.94
N ALA A 16 -26.38 -28.08 -3.94
CA ALA A 16 -25.03 -27.80 -3.46
C ALA A 16 -24.36 -26.79 -4.43
N ALA A 17 -24.35 -25.52 -4.06
CA ALA A 17 -23.50 -24.53 -4.72
C ALA A 17 -22.04 -24.93 -4.44
N ALA A 18 -21.37 -25.47 -5.44
CA ALA A 18 -19.93 -25.69 -5.41
C ALA A 18 -19.24 -24.32 -5.33
N LEU A 19 -18.91 -23.89 -4.12
CA LEU A 19 -17.93 -22.83 -3.88
C LEU A 19 -16.60 -23.33 -4.43
N GLY A 20 -16.22 -22.86 -5.61
CA GLY A 20 -14.92 -23.10 -6.20
C GLY A 20 -13.84 -22.60 -5.22
N LEU A 21 -13.28 -23.54 -4.47
CA LEU A 21 -12.04 -23.31 -3.73
C LEU A 21 -10.98 -22.99 -4.75
N VAL A 22 -10.66 -21.69 -4.92
CA VAL A 22 -9.41 -21.28 -5.56
C VAL A 22 -8.30 -21.83 -4.64
N PRO A 23 -7.47 -22.76 -5.09
CA PRO A 23 -6.42 -23.30 -4.24
C PRO A 23 -5.52 -22.16 -3.83
N LEU A 24 -5.36 -21.93 -2.53
CA LEU A 24 -4.25 -21.15 -1.97
C LEU A 24 -2.98 -21.80 -2.52
N ARG A 25 -2.31 -21.12 -3.46
CA ARG A 25 -1.04 -21.61 -3.98
C ARG A 25 -0.10 -21.80 -2.81
N ALA A 26 0.36 -23.05 -2.65
CA ALA A 26 1.27 -23.41 -1.59
C ALA A 26 2.57 -22.58 -1.75
N TRP A 27 3.05 -22.05 -0.65
CA TRP A 27 4.34 -21.39 -0.55
C TRP A 27 5.43 -22.39 -1.02
N GLY A 28 6.13 -22.08 -2.11
CA GLY A 28 7.17 -22.93 -2.65
C GLY A 28 6.82 -23.70 -3.93
N GLU A 29 5.87 -23.24 -4.74
CA GLU A 29 5.63 -23.81 -6.07
C GLU A 29 6.94 -23.78 -6.88
N GLN A 30 7.51 -24.96 -7.19
CA GLN A 30 8.78 -25.08 -7.89
C GLN A 30 8.66 -24.54 -9.32
N ALA A 31 9.70 -23.85 -9.78
CA ALA A 31 9.76 -23.37 -11.15
C ALA A 31 9.79 -24.52 -12.14
N LYS A 32 9.14 -24.38 -13.29
CA LYS A 32 9.21 -25.34 -14.40
C LYS A 32 10.62 -25.38 -15.01
N PRO A 33 11.02 -26.44 -15.71
CA PRO A 33 12.33 -26.50 -16.37
C PRO A 33 12.61 -25.25 -17.23
N GLY A 34 13.79 -24.63 -17.05
CA GLY A 34 14.18 -23.38 -17.73
C GLY A 34 13.53 -22.11 -17.20
N LYS A 35 12.69 -22.19 -16.15
CA LYS A 35 12.08 -21.05 -15.46
C LYS A 35 12.75 -20.86 -14.10
N VAL A 36 12.82 -19.61 -13.65
CA VAL A 36 13.42 -19.25 -12.34
C VAL A 36 12.37 -19.02 -11.26
N TYR A 37 11.15 -18.65 -11.67
CA TYR A 37 10.03 -18.46 -10.77
C TYR A 37 8.71 -18.66 -11.51
N LEU A 38 7.84 -19.55 -11.04
CA LEU A 38 6.59 -19.92 -11.73
C LEU A 38 6.85 -20.20 -13.22
N ASP A 39 6.24 -19.42 -14.09
CA ASP A 39 6.39 -19.53 -15.55
C ASP A 39 7.37 -18.50 -16.14
N TYR A 40 8.13 -17.76 -15.31
CA TYR A 40 9.08 -16.74 -15.73
C TYR A 40 10.47 -17.34 -15.98
N THR A 41 11.06 -17.07 -17.15
CA THR A 41 12.52 -17.10 -17.35
C THR A 41 13.16 -15.95 -16.58
N GLN A 42 14.49 -15.94 -16.44
CA GLN A 42 15.20 -14.85 -15.78
C GLN A 42 14.86 -13.48 -16.41
N LYS A 43 14.94 -13.40 -17.75
CA LYS A 43 14.65 -12.15 -18.47
C LYS A 43 13.20 -11.69 -18.26
N GLU A 44 12.23 -12.59 -18.36
CA GLU A 44 10.82 -12.26 -18.14
C GLU A 44 10.56 -11.77 -16.71
N LEU A 45 11.22 -12.35 -15.72
CA LEU A 45 11.10 -11.91 -14.33
C LEU A 45 11.75 -10.54 -14.11
N ASP A 46 12.93 -10.31 -14.69
CA ASP A 46 13.63 -9.02 -14.63
C ASP A 46 12.80 -7.90 -15.27
N ASP A 47 12.25 -8.16 -16.46
CA ASP A 47 11.36 -7.23 -17.16
C ASP A 47 10.06 -6.98 -16.37
N ALA A 48 9.52 -8.01 -15.71
CA ALA A 48 8.31 -7.87 -14.90
C ALA A 48 8.53 -7.00 -13.66
N TYR A 49 9.76 -6.92 -13.14
CA TYR A 49 10.13 -6.03 -12.03
C TYR A 49 10.66 -4.66 -12.49
N ASP A 50 10.86 -4.42 -13.78
CA ASP A 50 11.12 -3.07 -14.34
C ASP A 50 9.86 -2.51 -15.02
N GLN A 51 9.08 -1.73 -14.28
CA GLN A 51 7.82 -1.18 -14.78
C GLN A 51 8.00 -0.19 -15.96
N ARG A 52 9.23 0.28 -16.24
CA ARG A 52 9.52 1.11 -17.42
C ARG A 52 9.42 0.32 -18.72
N VAL A 53 9.61 -0.99 -18.68
CA VAL A 53 9.37 -1.90 -19.82
C VAL A 53 7.88 -1.86 -20.24
N TRP A 54 6.99 -1.66 -19.28
CA TRP A 54 5.52 -1.67 -19.44
C TRP A 54 4.91 -0.27 -19.62
N ALA A 55 5.69 0.78 -19.41
CA ALA A 55 5.23 2.17 -19.46
C ALA A 55 6.22 3.04 -20.27
N LYS A 56 5.97 3.20 -21.57
CA LYS A 56 6.83 3.99 -22.45
C LYS A 56 6.95 5.47 -22.05
N ASN A 57 5.93 6.00 -21.36
CA ASN A 57 5.86 7.38 -20.88
C ASN A 57 6.34 7.55 -19.44
N ALA A 58 6.98 6.55 -18.85
CA ALA A 58 7.40 6.57 -17.45
C ALA A 58 8.21 7.81 -17.06
N ALA A 59 9.16 8.24 -17.91
CA ALA A 59 9.99 9.41 -17.66
C ALA A 59 9.16 10.71 -17.56
N ASP A 60 8.20 10.89 -18.46
CA ASP A 60 7.33 12.06 -18.50
C ASP A 60 6.39 12.08 -17.28
N VAL A 61 5.86 10.94 -16.89
CA VAL A 61 4.99 10.82 -15.69
C VAL A 61 5.79 11.14 -14.42
N ILE A 62 6.98 10.57 -14.27
CA ILE A 62 7.86 10.88 -13.12
C ILE A 62 8.24 12.36 -13.08
N LYS A 63 8.50 12.97 -14.23
CA LYS A 63 8.75 14.42 -14.31
C LYS A 63 7.52 15.21 -13.83
N ARG A 64 6.30 14.79 -14.20
CA ARG A 64 5.06 15.43 -13.73
C ARG A 64 4.89 15.35 -12.21
N TYR A 65 5.30 14.27 -11.53
CA TYR A 65 5.28 14.24 -10.07
C TYR A 65 6.05 15.43 -9.49
N GLY A 66 7.27 15.67 -9.99
CA GLY A 66 8.12 16.77 -9.53
C GLY A 66 7.50 18.14 -9.83
N THR A 67 7.05 18.38 -11.06
CA THR A 67 6.49 19.69 -11.44
C THR A 67 5.18 19.98 -10.74
N SER A 68 4.27 18.99 -10.63
CA SER A 68 3.00 19.14 -9.92
C SER A 68 3.22 19.34 -8.41
N SER A 69 4.16 18.60 -7.83
CA SER A 69 4.53 18.79 -6.42
C SER A 69 5.15 20.15 -6.15
N ALA A 70 6.01 20.66 -7.04
CA ALA A 70 6.57 22.00 -6.91
C ALA A 70 5.48 23.09 -6.92
N ALA A 71 4.48 22.94 -7.80
CA ALA A 71 3.34 23.83 -7.85
C ALA A 71 2.50 23.80 -6.55
N VAL A 72 2.25 22.62 -6.00
CA VAL A 72 1.56 22.45 -4.71
C VAL A 72 2.36 23.11 -3.58
N ARG A 73 3.65 22.84 -3.50
CA ARG A 73 4.55 23.41 -2.47
C ARG A 73 4.64 24.94 -2.54
N ALA A 74 4.51 25.50 -3.73
CA ALA A 74 4.46 26.97 -3.91
C ALA A 74 3.13 27.58 -3.47
N LYS A 75 2.02 26.82 -3.62
CA LYS A 75 0.66 27.31 -3.34
C LYS A 75 0.24 27.10 -1.89
N TYR A 76 0.59 25.94 -1.30
CA TYR A 76 0.09 25.52 0.01
C TYR A 76 1.20 25.56 1.05
N LYS A 77 0.88 26.06 2.25
CA LYS A 77 1.77 26.00 3.40
C LYS A 77 1.92 24.57 3.89
N PHE A 78 3.09 24.21 4.35
CA PHE A 78 3.38 22.93 4.98
C PHE A 78 4.49 23.10 6.01
N ASP A 79 4.50 22.21 7.00
CA ASP A 79 5.54 22.11 8.02
C ASP A 79 6.50 20.98 7.66
N ILE A 80 7.80 21.18 7.97
CA ILE A 80 8.79 20.11 7.93
C ILE A 80 9.10 19.71 9.37
N ARG A 81 8.92 18.42 9.70
CA ARG A 81 9.20 17.89 11.03
C ARG A 81 10.17 16.72 10.95
N ALA A 82 11.22 16.72 11.79
CA ALA A 82 12.10 15.58 11.95
C ALA A 82 11.42 14.54 12.85
N TYR A 83 11.46 13.27 12.44
CA TYR A 83 11.01 12.13 13.27
C TYR A 83 12.19 11.28 13.77
N GLY A 84 13.40 11.53 13.26
CA GLY A 84 14.65 10.90 13.64
C GLY A 84 15.83 11.84 13.47
N ALA A 85 17.04 11.34 13.71
CA ALA A 85 18.29 12.12 13.64
C ALA A 85 18.87 12.21 12.21
N GLY A 86 18.44 11.33 11.30
CA GLY A 86 18.93 11.28 9.93
C GLY A 86 18.44 12.46 9.09
N GLU A 87 19.25 12.87 8.12
CA GLU A 87 18.92 13.96 7.22
C GLU A 87 17.60 13.73 6.46
N ASP A 88 17.34 12.47 6.05
CA ASP A 88 16.16 12.06 5.30
C ASP A 88 14.96 11.75 6.21
N GLU A 89 15.16 11.65 7.54
CA GLU A 89 14.13 11.30 8.52
C GLU A 89 13.25 12.51 8.86
N LYS A 90 12.55 13.03 7.84
CA LYS A 90 11.68 14.21 7.92
C LYS A 90 10.33 13.95 7.27
N LEU A 91 9.33 14.63 7.76
CA LEU A 91 7.95 14.63 7.25
C LEU A 91 7.66 16.00 6.63
N ASP A 92 6.94 16.02 5.51
CA ASP A 92 6.23 17.21 5.03
C ASP A 92 4.76 17.07 5.43
N ILE A 93 4.26 17.99 6.24
CA ILE A 93 2.91 17.98 6.82
C ILE A 93 2.10 19.11 6.21
N PHE A 94 1.13 18.78 5.38
CA PHE A 94 0.17 19.71 4.80
C PHE A 94 -1.11 19.65 5.62
N SER A 95 -1.50 20.75 6.26
CA SER A 95 -2.70 20.84 7.09
C SER A 95 -3.68 21.85 6.51
N PRO A 96 -4.98 21.54 6.49
CA PRO A 96 -6.01 22.52 6.22
C PRO A 96 -6.11 23.51 7.38
N VAL A 97 -6.96 24.54 7.22
CA VAL A 97 -7.32 25.42 8.33
C VAL A 97 -7.90 24.57 9.48
N PRO A 98 -7.46 24.79 10.73
CA PRO A 98 -7.99 24.09 11.88
C PRO A 98 -9.51 24.18 11.98
N ARG A 99 -10.16 23.11 12.45
CA ARG A 99 -11.61 23.09 12.66
C ARG A 99 -12.00 24.04 13.80
N ALA A 100 -13.08 24.77 13.59
CA ALA A 100 -13.62 25.68 14.61
C ALA A 100 -14.10 24.95 15.88
N ASP A 101 -14.46 23.65 15.78
CA ASP A 101 -14.90 22.83 16.91
C ASP A 101 -13.75 22.22 17.73
N GLY A 102 -12.49 22.52 17.39
CA GLY A 102 -11.28 22.05 18.06
C GLY A 102 -11.00 20.55 17.92
N ARG A 103 -11.82 19.79 17.17
CA ARG A 103 -11.59 18.35 16.96
C ARG A 103 -10.42 18.16 16.01
N GLY A 104 -9.56 17.17 16.33
CA GLY A 104 -8.45 16.79 15.47
C GLY A 104 -8.90 16.27 14.11
N LEU A 105 -8.09 16.56 13.10
CA LEU A 105 -8.33 16.15 11.71
C LEU A 105 -7.81 14.75 11.44
N PRO A 106 -8.45 13.96 10.57
CA PRO A 106 -7.87 12.70 10.11
C PRO A 106 -6.55 12.94 9.37
N ILE A 107 -5.64 11.98 9.50
CA ILE A 107 -4.29 12.08 8.93
C ILE A 107 -4.13 11.00 7.87
N HIS A 108 -3.73 11.38 6.66
CA HIS A 108 -3.30 10.48 5.61
C HIS A 108 -1.79 10.51 5.47
N VAL A 109 -1.15 9.38 5.74
CA VAL A 109 0.31 9.21 5.64
C VAL A 109 0.63 8.51 4.32
N PHE A 110 1.58 9.08 3.56
CA PHE A 110 1.98 8.56 2.26
C PHE A 110 3.44 8.14 2.23
N ILE A 111 3.70 6.93 1.70
CA ILE A 111 5.03 6.34 1.52
C ILE A 111 5.34 6.31 0.02
N HIS A 112 6.36 7.03 -0.40
CA HIS A 112 6.73 7.13 -1.81
C HIS A 112 7.41 5.87 -2.36
N GLY A 113 7.31 5.69 -3.67
CA GLY A 113 8.03 4.67 -4.43
C GLY A 113 9.43 5.10 -4.85
N GLY A 114 10.04 4.33 -5.75
CA GLY A 114 11.36 4.59 -6.32
C GLY A 114 12.28 3.38 -6.28
N ALA A 115 11.72 2.17 -6.32
CA ALA A 115 12.44 0.88 -6.35
C ALA A 115 13.47 0.73 -5.20
N TRP A 116 13.19 1.33 -4.03
CA TRP A 116 14.06 1.44 -2.85
C TRP A 116 15.39 2.18 -3.09
N ARG A 117 15.65 2.71 -4.30
CA ARG A 117 16.90 3.38 -4.71
C ARG A 117 16.74 4.87 -4.97
N GLY A 118 15.52 5.36 -5.01
CA GLY A 118 15.22 6.74 -5.35
C GLY A 118 13.84 7.15 -4.88
N GLY A 119 13.39 8.29 -5.40
CA GLY A 119 12.21 8.96 -4.87
C GLY A 119 12.59 9.80 -3.65
N ARG A 120 11.76 10.77 -3.35
CA ARG A 120 11.86 11.62 -2.16
C ARG A 120 10.51 12.30 -1.92
N LYS A 121 10.19 12.61 -0.67
CA LYS A 121 8.90 13.17 -0.25
C LYS A 121 8.48 14.43 -1.03
N GLU A 122 9.45 15.25 -1.44
CA GLU A 122 9.21 16.48 -2.21
C GLU A 122 8.54 16.23 -3.56
N MET A 123 8.76 15.07 -4.17
CA MET A 123 8.13 14.67 -5.43
C MET A 123 6.68 14.18 -5.27
N TYR A 124 6.22 14.00 -4.03
CA TYR A 124 4.91 13.45 -3.73
C TYR A 124 4.06 14.40 -2.86
N SER A 125 4.26 15.71 -3.06
CA SER A 125 3.36 16.73 -2.49
C SER A 125 2.09 16.91 -3.33
N PHE A 126 2.06 16.47 -4.59
CA PHE A 126 0.94 16.66 -5.52
C PHE A 126 -0.39 16.05 -5.02
N PRO A 127 -0.45 15.00 -4.17
CA PRO A 127 -1.72 14.53 -3.64
C PRO A 127 -2.28 15.40 -2.50
N ALA A 128 -1.47 16.28 -1.88
CA ALA A 128 -1.88 17.03 -0.69
C ALA A 128 -3.20 17.80 -0.87
N PRO A 129 -3.49 18.48 -2.01
CA PRO A 129 -4.77 19.20 -2.19
C PRO A 129 -6.00 18.29 -2.03
N THR A 130 -5.93 17.04 -2.53
CA THR A 130 -7.02 16.05 -2.37
C THR A 130 -7.43 15.88 -0.90
N PHE A 131 -6.48 15.91 0.01
CA PHE A 131 -6.74 15.69 1.44
C PHE A 131 -7.08 16.99 2.16
N ILE A 132 -6.28 18.03 1.99
CA ILE A 132 -6.47 19.28 2.74
C ILE A 132 -7.75 20.02 2.34
N GLU A 133 -8.16 19.96 1.08
CA GLU A 133 -9.40 20.55 0.60
C GLU A 133 -10.64 19.74 1.04
N ASN A 134 -10.45 18.48 1.46
CA ASN A 134 -11.50 17.62 2.03
C ASN A 134 -11.38 17.44 3.55
N GLY A 135 -10.65 18.32 4.25
CA GLY A 135 -10.61 18.37 5.72
C GLY A 135 -9.74 17.31 6.37
N ALA A 136 -8.69 16.85 5.70
CA ALA A 136 -7.68 15.93 6.24
C ALA A 136 -6.27 16.50 6.15
N ILE A 137 -5.39 16.04 7.03
CA ILE A 137 -3.97 16.32 6.99
C ILE A 137 -3.30 15.32 6.05
N TYR A 138 -2.39 15.79 5.19
CA TYR A 138 -1.55 14.93 4.35
C TYR A 138 -0.11 14.97 4.84
N VAL A 139 0.48 13.79 5.06
CA VAL A 139 1.86 13.64 5.54
C VAL A 139 2.65 12.82 4.53
N ALA A 140 3.64 13.43 3.87
CA ALA A 140 4.59 12.73 3.02
C ALA A 140 5.83 12.34 3.84
N ILE A 141 6.12 11.04 3.94
CA ILE A 141 7.29 10.54 4.68
C ILE A 141 8.54 10.62 3.81
N GLY A 142 9.61 11.24 4.33
CA GLY A 142 10.97 11.07 3.83
C GLY A 142 11.66 9.92 4.56
N PHE A 143 12.51 9.20 3.86
CA PHE A 143 13.37 8.13 4.39
C PHE A 143 14.53 7.90 3.45
N SER A 144 15.65 7.35 3.97
CA SER A 144 16.84 7.08 3.18
C SER A 144 16.63 5.92 2.21
N SER A 145 17.34 5.95 1.09
CA SER A 145 17.28 4.92 0.04
C SER A 145 18.55 4.09 -0.01
N ILE A 146 18.50 2.92 -0.64
CA ILE A 146 19.68 2.12 -0.99
C ILE A 146 20.53 2.93 -2.02
N PRO A 147 21.88 3.01 -1.89
CA PRO A 147 22.73 2.21 -0.99
C PRO A 147 23.04 2.87 0.37
N LYS A 148 22.48 4.06 0.67
CA LYS A 148 22.76 4.81 1.92
C LYS A 148 22.36 3.98 3.15
N VAL A 149 21.27 3.24 3.05
CA VAL A 149 20.77 2.30 4.08
C VAL A 149 20.33 0.99 3.42
N ARG A 150 20.09 -0.05 4.23
CA ARG A 150 19.54 -1.33 3.78
C ARG A 150 18.00 -1.29 3.83
N LEU A 151 17.35 -2.24 3.16
CA LEU A 151 15.89 -2.34 3.15
C LEU A 151 15.25 -2.49 4.55
N PRO A 152 15.81 -3.26 5.49
CA PRO A 152 15.32 -3.30 6.87
C PRO A 152 15.36 -1.93 7.57
N ASP A 153 16.39 -1.12 7.30
CA ASP A 153 16.53 0.21 7.88
C ASP A 153 15.47 1.18 7.31
N MET A 154 15.20 1.08 5.99
CA MET A 154 14.10 1.83 5.36
C MET A 154 12.76 1.50 6.02
N ALA A 155 12.49 0.20 6.26
CA ALA A 155 11.28 -0.25 6.93
C ALA A 155 11.20 0.26 8.38
N HIS A 156 12.35 0.31 9.08
CA HIS A 156 12.43 0.90 10.42
C HIS A 156 12.12 2.40 10.40
N GLN A 157 12.72 3.17 9.48
CA GLN A 157 12.48 4.61 9.33
C GLN A 157 11.00 4.90 9.04
N VAL A 158 10.36 4.16 8.14
CA VAL A 158 8.92 4.30 7.84
C VAL A 158 8.05 4.01 9.07
N ARG A 159 8.34 2.95 9.82
CA ARG A 159 7.64 2.63 11.07
C ARG A 159 7.82 3.72 12.12
N SER A 160 9.04 4.24 12.26
CA SER A 160 9.36 5.34 13.18
C SER A 160 8.60 6.62 12.81
N ALA A 161 8.48 6.94 11.52
CA ALA A 161 7.72 8.08 11.03
C ALA A 161 6.22 7.96 11.36
N ILE A 162 5.63 6.77 11.19
CA ILE A 162 4.22 6.51 11.54
C ILE A 162 4.02 6.64 13.05
N ALA A 163 4.91 6.03 13.85
CA ALA A 163 4.84 6.13 15.30
C ALA A 163 5.01 7.57 15.79
N TRP A 164 5.93 8.33 15.18
CA TRP A 164 6.09 9.76 15.45
C TRP A 164 4.81 10.54 15.12
N THR A 165 4.21 10.26 13.97
CA THR A 165 2.94 10.89 13.54
C THR A 165 1.85 10.67 14.58
N TYR A 166 1.68 9.45 15.09
CA TYR A 166 0.73 9.15 16.16
C TYR A 166 1.01 9.96 17.43
N LYS A 167 2.25 9.89 17.92
CA LYS A 167 2.66 10.53 19.18
C LYS A 167 2.55 12.06 19.15
N ASN A 168 2.70 12.65 17.97
CA ASN A 168 2.73 14.09 17.79
C ASN A 168 1.49 14.65 17.05
N ALA A 169 0.51 13.83 16.69
CA ALA A 169 -0.65 14.20 15.89
C ALA A 169 -1.31 15.52 16.37
N LYS A 170 -1.56 15.63 17.66
CA LYS A 170 -2.21 16.79 18.28
C LYS A 170 -1.41 18.10 18.09
N SER A 171 -0.08 18.03 17.99
CA SER A 171 0.78 19.22 17.84
C SER A 171 0.64 19.94 16.50
N PHE A 172 0.07 19.25 15.49
CA PHE A 172 -0.23 19.82 14.19
C PHE A 172 -1.73 19.71 13.80
N GLY A 173 -2.60 19.58 14.81
CA GLY A 173 -4.06 19.59 14.62
C GLY A 173 -4.65 18.25 14.15
N GLY A 174 -3.89 17.16 14.21
CA GLY A 174 -4.35 15.83 13.84
C GLY A 174 -4.97 15.03 14.98
N ASP A 175 -5.78 14.04 14.61
CA ASP A 175 -6.34 13.05 15.52
C ASP A 175 -5.51 11.76 15.46
N PRO A 176 -4.80 11.38 16.53
CA PRO A 176 -4.01 10.15 16.54
C PRO A 176 -4.86 8.88 16.34
N GLU A 177 -6.15 8.93 16.67
CA GLU A 177 -7.06 7.82 16.47
C GLU A 177 -7.63 7.74 15.04
N ARG A 178 -7.17 8.60 14.12
CA ARG A 178 -7.64 8.65 12.74
C ARG A 178 -6.49 8.75 11.74
N ILE A 179 -5.53 7.80 11.82
CA ILE A 179 -4.37 7.70 10.93
C ILE A 179 -4.63 6.63 9.85
N PHE A 180 -4.52 7.03 8.60
CA PHE A 180 -4.67 6.20 7.41
C PHE A 180 -3.37 6.20 6.63
N LEU A 181 -3.04 5.08 5.99
CA LEU A 181 -1.76 4.88 5.34
C LEU A 181 -1.94 4.56 3.86
N SER A 182 -1.13 5.16 3.01
CA SER A 182 -0.96 4.66 1.65
C SER A 182 0.50 4.61 1.23
N GLY A 183 0.78 3.83 0.19
CA GLY A 183 2.11 3.76 -0.40
C GLY A 183 2.04 3.19 -1.80
N HIS A 184 3.00 3.58 -2.65
CA HIS A 184 3.03 3.20 -4.05
C HIS A 184 4.34 2.48 -4.42
N SER A 185 4.25 1.42 -5.23
CA SER A 185 5.43 0.68 -5.73
C SER A 185 6.29 0.11 -4.58
N SER A 186 7.57 0.45 -4.48
CA SER A 186 8.39 0.13 -3.31
C SER A 186 7.86 0.75 -2.01
N GLY A 187 7.16 1.88 -2.09
CA GLY A 187 6.37 2.43 -0.97
C GLY A 187 5.11 1.61 -0.68
N GLY A 188 4.51 0.95 -1.68
CA GLY A 188 3.45 -0.03 -1.50
C GLY A 188 3.93 -1.27 -0.74
N HIS A 189 5.14 -1.75 -1.03
CA HIS A 189 5.80 -2.77 -0.21
C HIS A 189 5.95 -2.31 1.25
N LEU A 190 6.53 -1.11 1.48
CA LEU A 190 6.72 -0.58 2.83
C LEU A 190 5.40 -0.30 3.56
N CYS A 191 4.34 0.07 2.81
CA CYS A 191 2.97 0.15 3.31
C CYS A 191 2.48 -1.22 3.80
N GLY A 192 2.63 -2.27 2.99
CA GLY A 192 2.32 -3.65 3.39
C GLY A 192 3.07 -4.08 4.65
N VAL A 193 4.37 -3.78 4.73
CA VAL A 193 5.21 -4.04 5.90
C VAL A 193 4.71 -3.29 7.14
N ALA A 194 4.29 -2.04 6.99
CA ALA A 194 3.72 -1.25 8.09
C ALA A 194 2.39 -1.83 8.58
N LEU A 195 1.51 -2.28 7.68
CA LEU A 195 0.22 -2.88 8.00
C LEU A 195 0.33 -4.18 8.82
N VAL A 196 1.45 -4.90 8.72
CA VAL A 196 1.71 -6.14 9.47
C VAL A 196 2.71 -5.93 10.61
N THR A 197 3.00 -4.69 10.99
CA THR A 197 3.98 -4.38 12.05
C THR A 197 3.41 -4.69 13.43
N ASP A 198 4.27 -5.23 14.30
CA ASP A 198 4.04 -5.24 15.74
C ASP A 198 4.33 -3.83 16.31
N TRP A 199 3.28 -3.02 16.40
CA TRP A 199 3.37 -1.62 16.80
C TRP A 199 3.74 -1.41 18.26
N SER A 200 3.61 -2.44 19.11
CA SER A 200 4.06 -2.37 20.50
C SER A 200 5.55 -2.06 20.61
N LYS A 201 6.36 -2.56 19.65
CA LYS A 201 7.79 -2.29 19.56
C LYS A 201 8.14 -0.82 19.27
N TYR A 202 7.17 -0.04 18.83
CA TYR A 202 7.29 1.39 18.54
C TYR A 202 6.59 2.27 19.59
N GLY A 203 6.02 1.64 20.63
CA GLY A 203 5.34 2.33 21.72
C GLY A 203 4.08 3.07 21.30
N VAL A 204 3.33 2.46 20.37
CA VAL A 204 2.01 2.92 19.90
C VAL A 204 1.02 1.75 19.86
N PRO A 205 -0.30 2.01 19.89
CA PRO A 205 -1.31 0.95 19.87
C PRO A 205 -1.22 0.05 18.64
N ALA A 206 -1.56 -1.23 18.78
CA ALA A 206 -1.65 -2.17 17.66
C ALA A 206 -2.63 -1.70 16.57
N THR A 207 -3.61 -0.88 16.94
CA THR A 207 -4.63 -0.30 16.07
C THR A 207 -4.32 1.12 15.63
N VAL A 208 -3.04 1.54 15.63
CA VAL A 208 -2.60 2.88 15.23
C VAL A 208 -3.07 3.25 13.82
N LEU A 209 -3.12 2.28 12.90
CA LEU A 209 -3.63 2.46 11.55
C LEU A 209 -5.12 2.09 11.50
N LYS A 210 -5.95 2.98 10.93
CA LYS A 210 -7.40 2.80 10.77
C LYS A 210 -7.80 2.36 9.36
N GLY A 211 -6.89 2.44 8.41
CA GLY A 211 -7.06 1.95 7.04
C GLY A 211 -5.75 1.98 6.26
N GLY A 212 -5.65 1.13 5.25
CA GLY A 212 -4.50 1.04 4.36
C GLY A 212 -4.91 1.04 2.89
N LEU A 213 -4.21 1.79 2.06
CA LEU A 213 -4.33 1.77 0.60
C LEU A 213 -2.96 1.46 0.02
N SER A 214 -2.70 0.19 -0.28
CA SER A 214 -1.41 -0.25 -0.79
C SER A 214 -1.48 -0.43 -2.31
N VAL A 215 -0.70 0.40 -3.02
CA VAL A 215 -0.78 0.55 -4.46
C VAL A 215 0.43 -0.08 -5.13
N SER A 216 0.19 -1.07 -6.00
CA SER A 216 1.23 -1.70 -6.84
C SER A 216 2.44 -2.16 -6.01
N GLY A 217 2.17 -2.75 -4.84
CA GLY A 217 3.21 -3.20 -3.90
C GLY A 217 3.76 -4.58 -4.24
N MET A 218 4.82 -4.94 -3.54
CA MET A 218 5.40 -6.28 -3.55
C MET A 218 5.25 -6.86 -2.14
N TYR A 219 4.43 -7.89 -1.98
CA TYR A 219 4.03 -8.40 -0.67
C TYR A 219 4.71 -9.73 -0.33
N GLU A 220 5.30 -10.38 -1.34
CA GLU A 220 6.18 -11.53 -1.23
C GLU A 220 7.50 -11.23 -1.94
N LEU A 221 8.61 -11.33 -1.22
CA LEU A 221 9.92 -10.92 -1.72
C LEU A 221 10.74 -12.05 -2.38
N ASP A 222 10.28 -13.31 -2.35
CA ASP A 222 11.00 -14.39 -3.04
C ASP A 222 11.23 -14.06 -4.53
N PRO A 223 10.21 -13.71 -5.34
CA PRO A 223 10.45 -13.38 -6.74
C PRO A 223 11.25 -12.08 -6.94
N VAL A 224 11.15 -11.13 -6.01
CA VAL A 224 11.98 -9.92 -6.04
C VAL A 224 13.46 -10.28 -5.93
N MET A 225 13.80 -11.20 -5.02
CA MET A 225 15.18 -11.63 -4.79
C MET A 225 15.72 -12.56 -5.88
N LEU A 226 14.85 -13.13 -6.71
CA LEU A 226 15.22 -13.87 -7.92
C LEU A 226 15.38 -12.96 -9.14
N SER A 227 14.86 -11.74 -9.11
CA SER A 227 14.97 -10.76 -10.19
C SER A 227 16.27 -9.95 -10.12
N ALA A 228 16.53 -9.13 -11.15
CA ALA A 228 17.65 -8.18 -11.21
C ALA A 228 17.70 -7.21 -10.00
N ARG A 229 16.62 -7.07 -9.23
CA ARG A 229 16.59 -6.25 -7.99
C ARG A 229 17.53 -6.80 -6.90
N SER A 230 17.81 -8.09 -6.89
CA SER A 230 18.79 -8.72 -5.98
C SER A 230 20.20 -8.17 -6.15
N SER A 231 20.51 -7.54 -7.28
CA SER A 231 21.80 -6.88 -7.50
C SER A 231 22.07 -5.76 -6.49
N TYR A 232 21.03 -5.10 -5.99
CA TYR A 232 21.15 -3.98 -5.03
C TYR A 232 20.36 -4.18 -3.74
N VAL A 233 19.29 -4.96 -3.73
CA VAL A 233 18.58 -5.33 -2.49
C VAL A 233 19.34 -6.48 -1.85
N LYS A 234 19.99 -6.21 -0.71
CA LYS A 234 20.78 -7.20 0.03
C LYS A 234 20.12 -7.47 1.37
N ILE A 235 19.39 -8.57 1.47
CA ILE A 235 18.67 -9.01 2.67
C ILE A 235 18.92 -10.49 2.94
N SER A 236 18.94 -10.88 4.21
CA SER A 236 19.03 -12.29 4.62
C SER A 236 17.68 -13.01 4.38
N ALA A 237 17.67 -14.33 4.56
CA ALA A 237 16.45 -15.11 4.47
C ALA A 237 15.42 -14.70 5.55
N GLU A 238 15.89 -14.40 6.75
CA GLU A 238 15.07 -13.94 7.88
C GLU A 238 14.52 -12.53 7.61
N GLU A 239 15.34 -11.61 7.10
CA GLU A 239 14.92 -10.26 6.72
C GLU A 239 13.90 -10.31 5.58
N LYS A 240 14.12 -11.18 4.59
CA LYS A 240 13.17 -11.41 3.50
C LYS A 240 11.82 -11.91 4.04
N ALA A 241 11.83 -12.89 4.93
CA ALA A 241 10.62 -13.40 5.56
C ALA A 241 9.91 -12.31 6.38
N ALA A 242 10.65 -11.53 7.16
CA ALA A 242 10.10 -10.46 8.01
C ALA A 242 9.53 -9.29 7.21
N LEU A 243 10.03 -9.03 5.99
CA LEU A 243 9.60 -7.96 5.11
C LEU A 243 8.63 -8.41 4.01
N SER A 244 8.28 -9.69 3.95
CA SER A 244 7.21 -10.22 3.09
C SER A 244 5.87 -10.12 3.82
N ALA A 245 5.14 -9.02 3.61
CA ALA A 245 3.91 -8.70 4.36
C ALA A 245 2.86 -9.83 4.29
N GLN A 246 2.78 -10.54 3.16
CA GLN A 246 1.85 -11.63 2.95
C GLN A 246 2.05 -12.81 3.94
N ARG A 247 3.23 -12.91 4.57
CA ARG A 247 3.54 -13.94 5.58
C ARG A 247 3.04 -13.60 7.00
N HIS A 248 2.53 -12.38 7.21
CA HIS A 248 2.21 -11.86 8.55
C HIS A 248 0.78 -11.29 8.66
N LEU A 249 -0.15 -11.77 7.84
CA LEU A 249 -1.51 -11.23 7.71
C LEU A 249 -2.30 -11.22 9.02
N ASP A 250 -2.00 -12.12 9.94
CA ASP A 250 -2.68 -12.19 11.23
C ASP A 250 -2.55 -10.88 12.04
N ARG A 251 -1.48 -10.09 11.79
CA ARG A 251 -1.21 -8.80 12.44
C ARG A 251 -2.02 -7.62 11.87
N ILE A 252 -2.69 -7.78 10.72
CA ILE A 252 -3.50 -6.72 10.14
C ILE A 252 -4.71 -6.44 11.04
N SER A 253 -4.86 -5.19 11.47
CA SER A 253 -5.89 -4.73 12.42
C SER A 253 -6.88 -3.72 11.83
N CYS A 254 -6.76 -3.37 10.53
CA CYS A 254 -7.63 -2.41 9.88
C CYS A 254 -8.04 -2.88 8.47
N PRO A 255 -9.07 -2.27 7.86
CA PRO A 255 -9.40 -2.51 6.44
C PRO A 255 -8.24 -2.11 5.53
N VAL A 256 -7.98 -2.91 4.49
CA VAL A 256 -6.92 -2.66 3.50
C VAL A 256 -7.47 -2.75 2.09
N THR A 257 -7.22 -1.74 1.29
CA THR A 257 -7.44 -1.78 -0.16
C THR A 257 -6.10 -1.97 -0.88
N LEU A 258 -6.05 -3.01 -1.72
CA LEU A 258 -4.96 -3.23 -2.68
C LEU A 258 -5.38 -2.59 -4.01
N ALA A 259 -4.47 -1.91 -4.70
CA ALA A 259 -4.75 -1.34 -6.01
C ALA A 259 -3.59 -1.54 -6.97
N TYR A 260 -3.90 -1.68 -8.26
CA TYR A 260 -2.91 -1.73 -9.33
C TYR A 260 -3.50 -1.20 -10.64
N GLY A 261 -2.64 -0.75 -11.56
CA GLY A 261 -3.03 -0.31 -12.89
C GLY A 261 -3.15 -1.48 -13.88
N SER A 262 -4.15 -1.45 -14.77
CA SER A 262 -4.33 -2.51 -15.77
C SER A 262 -3.15 -2.62 -16.76
N GLY A 263 -2.39 -1.53 -16.95
CA GLY A 263 -1.18 -1.47 -17.78
C GLY A 263 0.12 -1.88 -17.08
N GLU A 264 0.06 -2.41 -15.86
CA GLU A 264 1.24 -2.90 -15.14
C GLU A 264 1.67 -4.30 -15.59
N SER A 265 2.89 -4.69 -15.22
CA SER A 265 3.39 -6.04 -15.47
C SER A 265 2.49 -7.12 -14.86
N PRO A 266 2.45 -8.33 -15.43
CA PRO A 266 1.70 -9.44 -14.85
C PRO A 266 2.09 -9.73 -13.40
N GLU A 267 3.38 -9.56 -13.03
CA GLU A 267 3.89 -9.85 -11.69
C GLU A 267 3.39 -8.83 -10.65
N PHE A 268 3.36 -7.54 -10.95
CA PHE A 268 2.81 -6.54 -10.01
C PHE A 268 1.30 -6.74 -9.81
N LYS A 269 0.59 -7.07 -10.89
CA LYS A 269 -0.83 -7.45 -10.79
C LYS A 269 -1.03 -8.71 -9.96
N ARG A 270 -0.19 -9.74 -10.16
CA ARG A 270 -0.23 -10.99 -9.39
C ARG A 270 0.01 -10.72 -7.91
N GLN A 271 1.06 -9.99 -7.55
CA GLN A 271 1.38 -9.65 -6.16
C GLN A 271 0.19 -9.01 -5.43
N SER A 272 -0.50 -8.07 -6.08
CA SER A 272 -1.68 -7.42 -5.50
C SER A 272 -2.87 -8.37 -5.37
N ARG A 273 -3.11 -9.20 -6.37
CA ARG A 273 -4.20 -10.20 -6.37
C ARG A 273 -3.96 -11.29 -5.31
N ASP A 274 -2.74 -11.81 -5.22
CA ASP A 274 -2.39 -12.86 -4.27
C ASP A 274 -2.48 -12.35 -2.82
N MET A 275 -2.01 -11.12 -2.57
CA MET A 275 -2.17 -10.47 -1.25
C MET A 275 -3.64 -10.32 -0.87
N ALA A 276 -4.48 -9.83 -1.79
CA ALA A 276 -5.92 -9.67 -1.54
C ALA A 276 -6.61 -11.02 -1.30
N ALA A 277 -6.27 -12.04 -2.09
CA ALA A 277 -6.79 -13.40 -1.92
C ALA A 277 -6.38 -14.01 -0.58
N ALA A 278 -5.11 -13.85 -0.19
CA ALA A 278 -4.60 -14.33 1.09
C ALA A 278 -5.25 -13.62 2.28
N MET A 279 -5.47 -12.31 2.20
CA MET A 279 -6.22 -11.55 3.21
C MET A 279 -7.65 -12.04 3.33
N LYS A 280 -8.34 -12.23 2.21
CA LYS A 280 -9.72 -12.77 2.19
C LYS A 280 -9.79 -14.17 2.83
N ALA A 281 -8.83 -15.04 2.51
CA ALA A 281 -8.76 -16.39 3.09
C ALA A 281 -8.53 -16.38 4.61
N LYS A 282 -7.88 -15.35 5.13
CA LYS A 282 -7.67 -15.10 6.57
C LYS A 282 -8.81 -14.31 7.23
N GLY A 283 -9.90 -14.04 6.52
CA GLY A 283 -11.03 -13.24 7.03
C GLY A 283 -10.67 -11.77 7.34
N LYS A 284 -9.58 -11.25 6.74
CA LYS A 284 -9.19 -9.84 6.94
C LYS A 284 -9.99 -8.94 6.02
N PRO A 285 -10.52 -7.80 6.51
CA PRO A 285 -11.25 -6.84 5.68
C PRO A 285 -10.36 -6.31 4.56
N SER A 286 -10.68 -6.66 3.31
CA SER A 286 -9.88 -6.25 2.16
C SER A 286 -10.71 -5.99 0.92
N ALA A 287 -10.24 -5.04 0.09
CA ALA A 287 -10.74 -4.78 -1.24
C ALA A 287 -9.60 -4.82 -2.25
N LEU A 288 -9.92 -5.05 -3.52
CA LEU A 288 -8.98 -5.02 -4.62
C LEU A 288 -9.54 -4.13 -5.73
N ILE A 289 -8.75 -3.16 -6.16
CA ILE A 289 -9.10 -2.22 -7.24
C ILE A 289 -8.12 -2.40 -8.39
N GLU A 290 -8.61 -2.76 -9.56
CA GLU A 290 -7.91 -2.61 -10.82
C GLU A 290 -8.30 -1.28 -11.45
N VAL A 291 -7.33 -0.37 -11.63
CA VAL A 291 -7.57 0.92 -12.27
C VAL A 291 -7.31 0.79 -13.76
N ASN A 292 -8.39 0.84 -14.55
CA ASN A 292 -8.33 0.63 -15.99
C ASN A 292 -7.63 1.78 -16.71
N GLY A 293 -6.86 1.44 -17.75
CA GLY A 293 -6.25 2.39 -18.69
C GLY A 293 -5.03 3.14 -18.16
N VAL A 294 -4.53 2.79 -16.96
CA VAL A 294 -3.33 3.41 -16.38
C VAL A 294 -2.22 2.39 -16.18
N ASN A 295 -0.97 2.84 -16.33
CA ASN A 295 0.22 2.07 -16.02
C ASN A 295 0.70 2.33 -14.59
N HIS A 296 1.80 1.68 -14.21
CA HIS A 296 2.41 1.75 -12.88
C HIS A 296 2.70 3.18 -12.38
N PHE A 297 3.07 4.07 -13.29
CA PHE A 297 3.40 5.45 -12.92
C PHE A 297 2.16 6.35 -12.91
N GLU A 298 1.22 6.14 -13.81
CA GLU A 298 0.01 6.96 -13.91
C GLU A 298 -0.98 6.71 -12.77
N ILE A 299 -1.03 5.49 -12.24
CA ILE A 299 -2.00 5.13 -11.21
C ILE A 299 -1.92 6.06 -9.99
N ILE A 300 -0.71 6.41 -9.55
CA ILE A 300 -0.56 7.24 -8.33
C ILE A 300 -1.01 8.69 -8.57
N GLU A 301 -1.05 9.18 -9.81
CA GLU A 301 -1.60 10.50 -10.13
C GLU A 301 -3.09 10.59 -9.76
N THR A 302 -3.81 9.45 -9.75
CA THR A 302 -5.22 9.40 -9.35
C THR A 302 -5.43 9.66 -7.84
N LEU A 303 -4.40 9.56 -7.01
CA LEU A 303 -4.44 9.95 -5.59
C LEU A 303 -4.51 11.48 -5.44
N GLY A 304 -3.96 12.22 -6.41
CA GLY A 304 -4.00 13.68 -6.45
C GLY A 304 -5.33 14.27 -6.96
N LYS A 305 -6.36 13.44 -7.16
CA LYS A 305 -7.68 13.83 -7.64
C LYS A 305 -8.74 13.26 -6.69
N PRO A 306 -9.62 14.08 -6.09
CA PRO A 306 -10.64 13.60 -5.14
C PRO A 306 -11.64 12.62 -5.78
N ASP A 307 -11.90 12.76 -7.08
CA ASP A 307 -12.72 11.87 -7.91
C ASP A 307 -11.92 10.75 -8.60
N GLY A 308 -10.59 10.79 -8.52
CA GLY A 308 -9.70 9.73 -9.03
C GLY A 308 -9.84 8.44 -8.23
N ALA A 309 -9.54 7.30 -8.85
CA ALA A 309 -9.74 5.99 -8.24
C ALA A 309 -9.09 5.86 -6.85
N LEU A 310 -7.85 6.30 -6.69
CA LEU A 310 -7.15 6.23 -5.40
C LEU A 310 -7.56 7.36 -4.46
N GLY A 311 -7.79 8.58 -4.95
CA GLY A 311 -8.22 9.72 -4.14
C GLY A 311 -9.58 9.47 -3.52
N LYS A 312 -10.55 9.03 -4.32
CA LYS A 312 -11.89 8.65 -3.85
C LYS A 312 -11.83 7.54 -2.80
N GLU A 313 -11.05 6.49 -3.05
CA GLU A 313 -10.91 5.38 -2.08
C GLU A 313 -10.26 5.84 -0.77
N ALA A 314 -9.18 6.64 -0.85
CA ALA A 314 -8.54 7.17 0.35
C ALA A 314 -9.49 8.04 1.19
N LEU A 315 -10.22 8.95 0.55
CA LEU A 315 -11.22 9.80 1.22
C LEU A 315 -12.38 8.98 1.80
N ARG A 316 -12.84 7.94 1.09
CA ARG A 316 -13.88 7.01 1.57
C ARG A 316 -13.42 6.27 2.83
N GLN A 317 -12.19 5.72 2.86
CA GLN A 317 -11.65 5.07 4.06
C GLN A 317 -11.61 6.03 5.26
N MET A 318 -11.34 7.30 5.01
CA MET A 318 -11.30 8.35 6.03
C MET A 318 -12.68 8.85 6.48
N GLY A 319 -13.77 8.41 5.80
CA GLY A 319 -15.13 8.86 6.05
C GLY A 319 -15.38 10.33 5.64
N LEU A 320 -14.67 10.80 4.61
CA LEU A 320 -14.76 12.17 4.10
C LEU A 320 -15.63 12.28 2.85
N VAL A 321 -15.86 11.17 2.17
CA VAL A 321 -16.83 11.01 1.07
C VAL A 321 -17.58 9.70 1.23
N ALA A 322 -18.76 9.60 0.59
CA ALA A 322 -19.60 8.40 0.61
C ALA A 322 -19.06 7.28 -0.29
#